data_c3df752cb6a16f83670daa2244067b20
#
_entry.id   c3df752cb6a16f83670daa2244067b20
#
_cell.length_a   1.000
_cell.length_b   1.000
_cell.length_c   1.000
_cell.angle_alpha   90.00
_cell.angle_beta   90.00
_cell.angle_gamma   90.00
#
_symmetry.space_group_name_H-M   'P 1'
#
loop_
_entity.id
_entity.type
_entity.pdbx_description
1 polymer ?
#
loop_
_entity_poly.entity_id
_entity_poly.type
_entity_poly.pdbx_seq_one_letter_code
_entity_poly.pdbx_strand_id
1 'polypeptide(L)'
;AKLEDFVNRNIVRASTTKRAQARRKQLEKMERLDKPTEGQKSANMTFHADKVSGNVVLTVRDAAIGYDDEILSEPISLDVKKMDAIAIVGPNGIGKTTFIKSVVGKLPFIKGTSTYGANVEVGYYDQTQSALTPSNTVLDELWNDFATTPEVEIRNRLGAFLFSGDDVKKSVSMLSGGEKARLLLAKLSMENNNFLILDEPTNHLDIDSKEVLENALIDFDGTLLFVSHDRYFINRVATKVMEISEDGAAIYLGDYDYYLEKKAELEELARLEAEENQVSEEVQVASAGASDYQAQKANQKEMRKLSRRIEQIENELETIEERLEE
;
A
#
# COMPACT_ATOMS: atom_id res chain seq x y z
N ALA A 1 -31.18 -26.22 11.98
CA ALA A 1 -32.08 -25.70 13.01
C ALA A 1 -33.57 -25.86 12.66
N LYS A 2 -34.20 -25.10 11.72
CA LYS A 2 -35.66 -25.16 11.42
C LYS A 2 -36.13 -26.53 10.91
N LEU A 3 -35.34 -27.26 10.11
CA LEU A 3 -35.65 -28.58 9.59
C LEU A 3 -35.50 -29.69 10.67
N GLU A 4 -34.52 -29.59 11.52
CA GLU A 4 -34.32 -30.48 12.67
C GLU A 4 -35.44 -30.37 13.70
N ASP A 5 -35.87 -29.15 14.02
CA ASP A 5 -37.02 -28.89 14.89
C ASP A 5 -38.30 -29.45 14.31
N PHE A 6 -38.53 -29.37 13.02
CA PHE A 6 -39.66 -29.97 12.36
C PHE A 6 -39.64 -31.52 12.46
N VAL A 7 -38.51 -32.14 12.21
CA VAL A 7 -38.34 -33.60 12.31
C VAL A 7 -38.61 -34.09 13.75
N ASN A 8 -38.01 -33.40 14.74
CA ASN A 8 -38.12 -33.79 16.14
C ASN A 8 -39.56 -33.66 16.67
N ARG A 9 -40.32 -32.62 16.23
CA ARG A 9 -41.72 -32.41 16.65
C ARG A 9 -42.73 -33.31 15.96
N ASN A 10 -42.40 -33.89 14.79
CA ASN A 10 -43.37 -34.56 13.94
C ASN A 10 -43.10 -36.06 13.73
N ILE A 11 -41.96 -36.57 14.25
CA ILE A 11 -41.59 -37.99 14.07
C ILE A 11 -42.49 -38.97 14.82
N VAL A 12 -43.15 -38.51 15.91
CA VAL A 12 -43.98 -39.35 16.80
C VAL A 12 -45.48 -39.34 16.40
N ARG A 13 -45.87 -38.46 15.48
CA ARG A 13 -47.29 -38.33 15.06
C ARG A 13 -47.55 -39.17 13.80
N ALA A 14 -48.45 -40.20 13.88
CA ALA A 14 -48.74 -41.13 12.80
C ALA A 14 -49.06 -40.47 11.44
N SER A 15 -49.74 -39.31 11.43
CA SER A 15 -50.15 -38.62 10.22
C SER A 15 -48.98 -37.84 9.52
N THR A 16 -47.91 -37.52 10.24
CA THR A 16 -46.80 -36.70 9.74
C THR A 16 -45.48 -37.52 9.63
N THR A 17 -45.44 -38.77 10.10
CA THR A 17 -44.24 -39.60 10.15
C THR A 17 -43.55 -39.78 8.77
N LYS A 18 -44.32 -40.03 7.68
CA LYS A 18 -43.75 -40.15 6.33
C LYS A 18 -43.06 -38.89 5.84
N ARG A 19 -43.61 -37.71 6.17
CA ARG A 19 -43.00 -36.42 5.81
C ARG A 19 -41.76 -36.10 6.69
N ALA A 20 -41.81 -36.46 7.96
CA ALA A 20 -40.67 -36.35 8.87
C ALA A 20 -39.52 -37.25 8.47
N GLN A 21 -39.79 -38.50 8.05
CA GLN A 21 -38.78 -39.43 7.54
C GLN A 21 -38.14 -38.98 6.21
N ALA A 22 -38.94 -38.42 5.29
CA ALA A 22 -38.41 -37.86 4.05
C ALA A 22 -37.46 -36.68 4.30
N ARG A 23 -37.81 -35.81 5.24
CA ARG A 23 -36.95 -34.66 5.63
C ARG A 23 -35.73 -35.08 6.43
N ARG A 24 -35.82 -36.16 7.21
CA ARG A 24 -34.66 -36.75 7.88
C ARG A 24 -33.66 -37.29 6.86
N LYS A 25 -34.11 -38.04 5.82
CA LYS A 25 -33.25 -38.47 4.69
C LYS A 25 -32.65 -37.29 3.94
N GLN A 26 -33.34 -36.19 3.85
CA GLN A 26 -32.80 -34.95 3.23
C GLN A 26 -31.73 -34.33 4.11
N LEU A 27 -31.90 -34.30 5.43
CA LEU A 27 -30.89 -33.84 6.41
C LEU A 27 -29.63 -34.75 6.40
N GLU A 28 -29.82 -36.07 6.27
CA GLU A 28 -28.71 -37.03 6.18
C GLU A 28 -27.92 -36.93 4.87
N LYS A 29 -28.55 -36.42 3.79
CA LYS A 29 -27.89 -36.13 2.50
C LYS A 29 -27.30 -34.75 2.38
N MET A 30 -27.64 -33.82 3.26
CA MET A 30 -27.02 -32.51 3.31
C MET A 30 -25.64 -32.67 3.93
N GLU A 31 -24.57 -32.45 3.13
CA GLU A 31 -23.24 -32.23 3.68
C GLU A 31 -23.35 -31.11 4.71
N ARG A 32 -23.13 -31.45 5.97
CA ARG A 32 -22.96 -30.43 7.00
C ARG A 32 -21.66 -29.72 6.65
N LEU A 33 -21.80 -28.48 6.19
CA LEU A 33 -20.66 -27.56 6.27
C LEU A 33 -20.26 -27.55 7.74
N ASP A 34 -19.08 -28.08 8.03
CA ASP A 34 -18.48 -27.94 9.35
C ASP A 34 -18.51 -26.46 9.70
N LYS A 35 -18.98 -26.13 10.91
CA LYS A 35 -18.79 -24.79 11.44
C LYS A 35 -17.32 -24.46 11.24
N PRO A 36 -16.97 -23.25 10.73
CA PRO A 36 -15.59 -22.79 10.75
C PRO A 36 -15.07 -23.08 12.16
N THR A 37 -13.96 -23.74 12.24
CA THR A 37 -13.32 -24.12 13.51
C THR A 37 -13.21 -22.85 14.33
N GLU A 38 -13.99 -22.74 15.39
CA GLU A 38 -13.86 -21.68 16.40
C GLU A 38 -12.44 -21.83 16.94
N GLY A 39 -11.50 -21.02 16.45
CA GLY A 39 -10.14 -21.10 16.91
C GLY A 39 -9.03 -20.68 15.96
N GLN A 40 -9.31 -20.21 14.75
CA GLN A 40 -8.29 -19.41 14.07
C GLN A 40 -8.09 -18.16 14.91
N LYS A 41 -6.95 -18.11 15.64
CA LYS A 41 -6.51 -16.92 16.35
C LYS A 41 -6.37 -15.85 15.28
N SER A 42 -7.29 -14.90 15.23
CA SER A 42 -7.13 -13.75 14.35
C SER A 42 -5.93 -12.96 14.85
N ALA A 43 -5.01 -12.63 13.97
CA ALA A 43 -3.97 -11.67 14.26
C ALA A 43 -4.64 -10.35 14.70
N ASN A 44 -4.03 -9.64 15.63
CA ASN A 44 -4.50 -8.32 16.06
C ASN A 44 -3.32 -7.36 16.06
N MET A 45 -2.75 -7.16 14.86
CA MET A 45 -1.63 -6.25 14.65
C MET A 45 -2.09 -4.82 14.94
N THR A 46 -1.28 -4.05 15.63
CA THR A 46 -1.52 -2.62 15.88
C THR A 46 -0.20 -1.88 15.85
N PHE A 47 -0.21 -0.70 15.24
CA PHE A 47 0.92 0.24 15.25
C PHE A 47 0.46 1.52 15.94
N HIS A 48 1.30 2.10 16.77
CA HIS A 48 1.05 3.36 17.46
C HIS A 48 2.27 4.25 17.40
N ALA A 49 2.05 5.56 17.40
CA ALA A 49 3.10 6.55 17.46
C ALA A 49 3.18 7.15 18.85
N ASP A 50 4.31 7.02 19.54
CA ASP A 50 4.51 7.62 20.88
C ASP A 50 4.58 9.15 20.82
N LYS A 51 5.08 9.69 19.70
CA LYS A 51 5.27 11.13 19.50
C LYS A 51 4.56 11.63 18.27
N VAL A 52 4.07 12.84 18.34
CA VAL A 52 3.47 13.52 17.21
C VAL A 52 4.57 14.23 16.41
N SER A 53 4.70 13.89 15.12
CA SER A 53 5.59 14.58 14.18
C SER A 53 5.12 15.99 13.85
N GLY A 54 6.03 16.82 13.32
CA GLY A 54 5.66 18.06 12.67
C GLY A 54 4.79 17.86 11.43
N ASN A 55 4.24 18.93 10.86
CA ASN A 55 3.40 18.85 9.66
C ASN A 55 4.15 18.37 8.42
N VAL A 56 5.44 18.67 8.30
CA VAL A 56 6.33 18.12 7.29
C VAL A 56 7.10 16.98 7.92
N VAL A 57 6.99 15.78 7.35
CA VAL A 57 7.63 14.56 7.86
C VAL A 57 8.92 14.26 7.09
N LEU A 58 8.89 14.37 5.77
CA LEU A 58 10.04 14.16 4.91
C LEU A 58 9.99 15.12 3.73
N THR A 59 11.12 15.71 3.39
CA THR A 59 11.32 16.51 2.18
C THR A 59 12.47 15.93 1.39
N VAL A 60 12.25 15.60 0.13
CA VAL A 60 13.27 15.19 -0.84
C VAL A 60 13.30 16.24 -1.94
N ARG A 61 14.51 16.68 -2.35
CA ARG A 61 14.70 17.71 -3.38
C ARG A 61 15.70 17.24 -4.44
N ASP A 62 15.26 17.25 -5.69
CA ASP A 62 16.03 17.00 -6.90
C ASP A 62 16.97 15.79 -6.77
N ALA A 63 16.46 14.72 -6.17
CA ALA A 63 17.24 13.54 -5.88
C ALA A 63 17.42 12.67 -7.14
N ALA A 64 18.64 12.14 -7.29
CA ALA A 64 18.95 11.06 -8.22
C ALA A 64 19.27 9.80 -7.45
N ILE A 65 18.64 8.71 -7.83
CA ILE A 65 18.84 7.39 -7.24
C ILE A 65 19.53 6.46 -8.23
N GLY A 66 20.36 5.56 -7.71
CA GLY A 66 21.10 4.58 -8.53
C GLY A 66 22.19 3.89 -7.74
N TYR A 67 23.10 3.27 -8.46
CA TYR A 67 24.27 2.59 -7.91
C TYR A 67 25.52 3.09 -8.62
N ASP A 68 26.54 3.44 -7.85
CA ASP A 68 27.79 4.03 -8.34
C ASP A 68 27.52 5.23 -9.27
N ASP A 69 27.80 5.10 -10.56
CA ASP A 69 27.58 6.17 -11.56
C ASP A 69 26.33 5.92 -12.44
N GLU A 70 25.58 4.83 -12.20
CA GLU A 70 24.37 4.50 -12.97
C GLU A 70 23.14 5.09 -12.30
N ILE A 71 22.55 6.11 -12.93
CA ILE A 71 21.30 6.76 -12.46
C ILE A 71 20.12 5.93 -12.97
N LEU A 72 19.25 5.51 -12.05
CA LEU A 72 18.02 4.78 -12.35
C LEU A 72 16.83 5.72 -12.56
N SER A 73 16.78 6.82 -11.81
CA SER A 73 15.72 7.82 -11.92
C SER A 73 16.20 9.17 -11.38
N GLU A 74 15.90 10.24 -12.10
CA GLU A 74 16.08 11.66 -11.70
C GLU A 74 15.21 12.60 -12.56
N PRO A 75 14.75 13.76 -12.07
CA PRO A 75 14.81 14.21 -10.69
C PRO A 75 13.66 13.68 -9.85
N ILE A 76 13.90 13.36 -8.59
CA ILE A 76 12.86 12.97 -7.64
C ILE A 76 12.72 14.06 -6.59
N SER A 77 11.53 14.67 -6.50
CA SER A 77 11.16 15.60 -5.44
C SER A 77 9.87 15.14 -4.78
N LEU A 78 9.86 15.11 -3.44
CA LEU A 78 8.74 14.59 -2.65
C LEU A 78 8.59 15.41 -1.35
N ASP A 79 7.37 15.82 -1.04
CA ASP A 79 6.98 16.34 0.27
C ASP A 79 5.98 15.38 0.92
N VAL A 80 6.39 14.76 2.02
CA VAL A 80 5.54 13.91 2.84
C VAL A 80 5.02 14.72 4.01
N LYS A 81 3.71 14.82 4.13
CA LYS A 81 3.04 15.49 5.24
C LYS A 81 2.60 14.48 6.29
N LYS A 82 2.36 14.99 7.49
CA LYS A 82 1.79 14.21 8.58
C LYS A 82 0.48 13.54 8.14
N MET A 83 0.29 12.26 8.50
CA MET A 83 -0.86 11.41 8.15
C MET A 83 -0.96 11.06 6.65
N ASP A 84 0.02 11.41 5.83
CA ASP A 84 0.07 10.87 4.46
C ASP A 84 0.36 9.36 4.48
N ALA A 85 -0.32 8.64 3.61
CA ALA A 85 0.02 7.26 3.28
C ALA A 85 0.37 7.20 1.78
N ILE A 86 1.67 7.17 1.47
CA ILE A 86 2.18 7.29 0.10
C ILE A 86 2.65 5.92 -0.38
N ALA A 87 2.01 5.40 -1.42
CA ALA A 87 2.47 4.20 -2.13
C ALA A 87 3.46 4.58 -3.23
N ILE A 88 4.60 3.91 -3.29
CA ILE A 88 5.58 4.04 -4.37
C ILE A 88 5.33 2.93 -5.38
N VAL A 89 5.08 3.32 -6.63
CA VAL A 89 4.84 2.41 -7.75
C VAL A 89 5.81 2.68 -8.89
N GLY A 90 5.89 1.78 -9.86
CA GLY A 90 6.74 1.91 -11.04
C GLY A 90 7.25 0.55 -11.53
N PRO A 91 7.91 0.49 -12.68
CA PRO A 91 8.45 -0.75 -13.25
C PRO A 91 9.43 -1.46 -12.31
N ASN A 92 9.62 -2.77 -12.53
CA ASN A 92 10.66 -3.50 -11.82
C ASN A 92 12.04 -3.03 -12.25
N GLY A 93 12.93 -2.86 -11.27
CA GLY A 93 14.29 -2.39 -11.52
C GLY A 93 14.46 -0.88 -11.56
N ILE A 94 13.38 -0.08 -11.58
CA ILE A 94 13.45 1.40 -11.64
C ILE A 94 14.05 2.07 -10.38
N GLY A 95 14.28 1.31 -9.31
CA GLY A 95 14.91 1.86 -8.11
C GLY A 95 13.99 2.16 -6.95
N LYS A 96 12.75 1.60 -6.88
CA LYS A 96 11.83 1.81 -5.74
C LYS A 96 12.48 1.50 -4.38
N THR A 97 13.04 0.30 -4.23
CA THR A 97 13.79 -0.12 -3.03
C THR A 97 15.04 0.74 -2.82
N THR A 98 15.73 1.16 -3.90
CA THR A 98 16.88 2.06 -3.84
C THR A 98 16.49 3.41 -3.27
N PHE A 99 15.37 3.98 -3.72
CA PHE A 99 14.83 5.22 -3.19
C PHE A 99 14.54 5.12 -1.68
N ILE A 100 13.81 4.08 -1.25
CA ILE A 100 13.56 3.83 0.17
C ILE A 100 14.88 3.73 0.95
N LYS A 101 15.85 2.94 0.47
CA LYS A 101 17.15 2.79 1.13
C LYS A 101 17.92 4.10 1.20
N SER A 102 17.81 4.97 0.19
CA SER A 102 18.42 6.29 0.22
C SER A 102 17.72 7.22 1.22
N VAL A 103 16.39 7.18 1.29
CA VAL A 103 15.62 7.94 2.28
C VAL A 103 16.00 7.55 3.69
N VAL A 104 16.09 6.25 4.02
CA VAL A 104 16.48 5.79 5.37
C VAL A 104 17.98 5.89 5.65
N GLY A 105 18.78 6.38 4.69
CA GLY A 105 20.23 6.59 4.87
C GLY A 105 21.08 5.33 4.74
N LYS A 106 20.52 4.21 4.26
CA LYS A 106 21.30 2.98 3.97
C LYS A 106 22.11 3.06 2.67
N LEU A 107 21.67 3.91 1.74
CA LEU A 107 22.37 4.25 0.51
C LEU A 107 22.43 5.76 0.35
N PRO A 108 23.51 6.35 -0.20
CA PRO A 108 23.52 7.76 -0.53
C PRO A 108 22.65 8.03 -1.76
N PHE A 109 22.07 9.24 -1.84
CA PHE A 109 21.60 9.76 -3.12
C PHE A 109 22.82 10.11 -4.00
N ILE A 110 22.72 9.87 -5.32
CA ILE A 110 23.76 10.32 -6.27
C ILE A 110 23.77 11.83 -6.36
N LYS A 111 22.58 12.44 -6.38
CA LYS A 111 22.36 13.90 -6.33
C LYS A 111 21.18 14.21 -5.41
N GLY A 112 21.04 15.49 -5.04
CA GLY A 112 19.92 15.95 -4.23
C GLY A 112 20.09 15.65 -2.75
N THR A 113 19.01 15.88 -1.99
CA THR A 113 19.02 15.77 -0.53
C THR A 113 17.67 15.27 -0.01
N SER A 114 17.70 14.61 1.14
CA SER A 114 16.50 14.36 1.94
C SER A 114 16.66 14.94 3.34
N THR A 115 15.58 15.46 3.89
CA THR A 115 15.53 16.06 5.22
C THR A 115 14.28 15.61 5.95
N TYR A 116 14.43 15.10 7.15
CA TYR A 116 13.31 14.79 8.04
C TYR A 116 12.81 16.03 8.77
N GLY A 117 11.52 16.07 9.01
CA GLY A 117 10.89 17.12 9.80
C GLY A 117 11.16 16.99 11.30
N ALA A 118 10.60 17.92 12.09
CA ALA A 118 10.75 17.91 13.54
C ALA A 118 10.03 16.71 14.17
N ASN A 119 10.66 16.10 15.17
CA ASN A 119 10.13 14.96 15.95
C ASN A 119 9.77 13.73 15.12
N VAL A 120 10.42 13.52 13.97
CA VAL A 120 10.20 12.32 13.14
C VAL A 120 11.04 11.18 13.68
N GLU A 121 10.36 10.07 14.00
CA GLU A 121 10.97 8.79 14.37
C GLU A 121 10.61 7.77 13.30
N VAL A 122 11.64 7.20 12.63
CA VAL A 122 11.48 6.37 11.45
C VAL A 122 11.58 4.91 11.82
N GLY A 123 10.52 4.14 11.54
CA GLY A 123 10.55 2.69 11.53
C GLY A 123 10.71 2.16 10.11
N TYR A 124 11.62 1.22 9.90
CA TYR A 124 11.90 0.68 8.57
C TYR A 124 11.74 -0.84 8.52
N TYR A 125 10.84 -1.28 7.63
CA TYR A 125 10.67 -2.69 7.28
C TYR A 125 11.42 -3.02 5.98
N ASP A 126 12.44 -3.88 6.08
CA ASP A 126 13.27 -4.31 4.94
C ASP A 126 12.76 -5.64 4.36
N GLN A 127 12.53 -5.68 3.06
CA GLN A 127 12.10 -6.89 2.34
C GLN A 127 13.07 -8.07 2.53
N THR A 128 14.36 -7.81 2.69
CA THR A 128 15.38 -8.87 2.78
C THR A 128 15.38 -9.61 4.12
N GLN A 129 14.63 -9.12 5.11
CA GLN A 129 14.56 -9.71 6.47
C GLN A 129 15.94 -9.89 7.13
N SER A 130 16.94 -9.13 6.68
CA SER A 130 18.34 -9.23 7.13
C SER A 130 18.56 -8.77 8.58
N ALA A 131 17.56 -8.12 9.19
CA ALA A 131 17.63 -7.61 10.55
C ALA A 131 17.40 -8.69 11.62
N LEU A 132 17.04 -9.92 11.24
CA LEU A 132 16.80 -11.02 12.19
C LEU A 132 18.06 -11.83 12.44
N THR A 133 18.30 -12.19 13.71
CA THR A 133 19.42 -13.03 14.15
C THR A 133 19.04 -14.51 14.11
N PRO A 134 19.59 -15.32 13.19
CA PRO A 134 19.14 -16.71 12.99
C PRO A 134 19.26 -17.62 14.21
N SER A 135 20.19 -17.35 15.11
CA SER A 135 20.47 -18.15 16.31
C SER A 135 19.52 -17.87 17.47
N ASN A 136 18.84 -16.72 17.45
CA ASN A 136 17.90 -16.35 18.51
C ASN A 136 16.64 -17.18 18.46
N THR A 137 15.95 -17.33 19.58
CA THR A 137 14.54 -17.74 19.58
C THR A 137 13.66 -16.56 19.16
N VAL A 138 12.42 -16.83 18.75
CA VAL A 138 11.43 -15.78 18.43
C VAL A 138 11.25 -14.83 19.63
N LEU A 139 11.21 -15.37 20.84
CA LEU A 139 11.11 -14.57 22.06
C LEU A 139 12.36 -13.70 22.28
N ASP A 140 13.54 -14.29 22.19
CA ASP A 140 14.80 -13.58 22.45
C ASP A 140 15.05 -12.51 21.40
N GLU A 141 14.68 -12.77 20.13
CA GLU A 141 14.84 -11.81 19.03
C GLU A 141 14.08 -10.51 19.30
N LEU A 142 12.87 -10.61 19.86
CA LEU A 142 12.11 -9.42 20.22
C LEU A 142 12.57 -8.84 21.55
N TRP A 143 12.78 -9.69 22.55
CA TRP A 143 13.10 -9.24 23.92
C TRP A 143 14.50 -8.59 24.04
N ASN A 144 15.48 -9.03 23.25
CA ASN A 144 16.82 -8.43 23.27
C ASN A 144 16.81 -6.95 22.89
N ASP A 145 15.94 -6.54 21.98
CA ASP A 145 15.81 -5.14 21.57
C ASP A 145 14.98 -4.31 22.57
N PHE A 146 14.08 -4.97 23.32
CA PHE A 146 13.18 -4.35 24.28
C PHE A 146 13.39 -4.92 25.70
N ALA A 147 14.65 -4.98 26.14
CA ALA A 147 15.05 -5.66 27.39
C ALA A 147 14.39 -5.10 28.66
N THR A 148 13.89 -3.86 28.63
CA THR A 148 13.16 -3.25 29.74
C THR A 148 11.69 -3.62 29.80
N THR A 149 11.16 -4.22 28.73
CA THR A 149 9.75 -4.63 28.63
C THR A 149 9.55 -5.97 29.34
N PRO A 150 8.51 -6.13 30.17
CA PRO A 150 8.20 -7.40 30.82
C PRO A 150 7.95 -8.53 29.79
N GLU A 151 8.44 -9.73 30.08
CA GLU A 151 8.26 -10.90 29.18
C GLU A 151 6.80 -11.14 28.78
N VAL A 152 5.85 -10.89 29.67
CA VAL A 152 4.42 -11.05 29.41
C VAL A 152 3.96 -10.12 28.29
N GLU A 153 4.44 -8.90 28.22
CA GLU A 153 4.11 -7.94 27.16
C GLU A 153 4.72 -8.36 25.83
N ILE A 154 5.98 -8.82 25.83
CA ILE A 154 6.64 -9.40 24.66
C ILE A 154 5.82 -10.59 24.12
N ARG A 155 5.41 -11.51 24.99
CA ARG A 155 4.58 -12.65 24.59
C ARG A 155 3.20 -12.25 24.08
N ASN A 156 2.59 -11.23 24.65
CA ASN A 156 1.31 -10.69 24.18
C ASN A 156 1.46 -10.07 22.81
N ARG A 157 2.53 -9.30 22.58
CA ARG A 157 2.82 -8.73 21.25
C ARG A 157 3.05 -9.84 20.23
N LEU A 158 3.90 -10.82 20.52
CA LEU A 158 4.13 -11.98 19.67
C LEU A 158 2.82 -12.74 19.38
N GLY A 159 1.95 -12.89 20.37
CA GLY A 159 0.63 -13.50 20.21
C GLY A 159 -0.28 -12.75 19.24
N ALA A 160 -0.22 -11.40 19.26
CA ALA A 160 -0.94 -10.55 18.30
C ALA A 160 -0.47 -10.77 16.84
N PHE A 161 0.79 -11.17 16.66
CA PHE A 161 1.38 -11.54 15.37
C PHE A 161 1.40 -13.06 15.12
N LEU A 162 0.51 -13.81 15.78
CA LEU A 162 0.28 -15.26 15.61
C LEU A 162 1.41 -16.17 16.11
N PHE A 163 2.32 -15.70 16.94
CA PHE A 163 3.27 -16.53 17.65
C PHE A 163 2.72 -16.91 19.04
N SER A 164 2.44 -18.17 19.27
CA SER A 164 1.81 -18.59 20.52
C SER A 164 2.34 -19.93 21.03
N GLY A 165 2.23 -20.16 22.34
CA GLY A 165 2.66 -21.40 22.96
C GLY A 165 4.14 -21.70 22.72
N ASP A 166 4.44 -22.80 22.03
CA ASP A 166 5.81 -23.22 21.75
C ASP A 166 6.45 -22.51 20.54
N ASP A 167 5.67 -21.76 19.75
CA ASP A 167 6.22 -21.01 18.62
C ASP A 167 7.28 -20.00 19.05
N VAL A 168 7.09 -19.37 20.20
CA VAL A 168 8.03 -18.38 20.74
C VAL A 168 9.41 -18.95 21.10
N LYS A 169 9.52 -20.27 21.25
CA LYS A 169 10.77 -20.98 21.53
C LYS A 169 11.49 -21.46 20.28
N LYS A 170 10.85 -21.39 19.09
CA LYS A 170 11.47 -21.77 17.83
C LYS A 170 12.64 -20.83 17.53
N SER A 171 13.72 -21.39 16.96
CA SER A 171 14.82 -20.59 16.42
C SER A 171 14.34 -19.82 15.19
N VAL A 172 14.76 -18.56 15.04
CA VAL A 172 14.49 -17.71 13.88
C VAL A 172 14.93 -18.39 12.56
N SER A 173 16.00 -19.18 12.59
CA SER A 173 16.47 -19.97 11.44
C SER A 173 15.45 -20.99 10.93
N MET A 174 14.56 -21.48 11.79
CA MET A 174 13.54 -22.48 11.46
C MET A 174 12.23 -21.86 10.94
N LEU A 175 12.10 -20.54 11.00
CA LEU A 175 10.88 -19.85 10.57
C LEU A 175 10.76 -19.81 9.05
N SER A 176 9.54 -20.00 8.57
CA SER A 176 9.17 -19.73 7.17
C SER A 176 9.32 -18.22 6.84
N GLY A 177 9.33 -17.88 5.56
CA GLY A 177 9.38 -16.47 5.13
C GLY A 177 8.23 -15.62 5.70
N GLY A 178 7.01 -16.16 5.75
CA GLY A 178 5.86 -15.48 6.34
C GLY A 178 5.95 -15.31 7.86
N GLU A 179 6.47 -16.30 8.59
CA GLU A 179 6.73 -16.18 10.03
C GLU A 179 7.80 -15.13 10.31
N LYS A 180 8.89 -15.07 9.52
CA LYS A 180 9.92 -14.03 9.63
C LYS A 180 9.35 -12.65 9.37
N ALA A 181 8.48 -12.51 8.35
CA ALA A 181 7.80 -11.25 8.05
C ALA A 181 6.96 -10.78 9.24
N ARG A 182 6.14 -11.67 9.83
CA ARG A 182 5.34 -11.35 11.03
C ARG A 182 6.21 -10.98 12.23
N LEU A 183 7.35 -11.64 12.43
CA LEU A 183 8.27 -11.32 13.52
C LEU A 183 8.88 -9.92 13.36
N LEU A 184 9.29 -9.55 12.15
CA LEU A 184 9.78 -8.20 11.85
C LEU A 184 8.70 -7.13 12.05
N LEU A 185 7.45 -7.41 11.63
CA LEU A 185 6.32 -6.51 11.86
C LEU A 185 6.01 -6.37 13.36
N ALA A 186 6.13 -7.47 14.14
CA ALA A 186 5.98 -7.42 15.58
C ALA A 186 7.06 -6.52 16.22
N LYS A 187 8.31 -6.64 15.79
CA LYS A 187 9.43 -5.81 16.23
C LYS A 187 9.17 -4.34 15.89
N LEU A 188 8.83 -4.03 14.65
CA LEU A 188 8.49 -2.68 14.20
C LEU A 188 7.33 -2.07 14.99
N SER A 189 6.30 -2.87 15.34
CA SER A 189 5.15 -2.40 16.10
C SER A 189 5.46 -2.01 17.56
N MET A 190 6.61 -2.45 18.10
CA MET A 190 7.06 -2.10 19.45
C MET A 190 7.96 -0.85 19.49
N GLU A 191 8.45 -0.43 18.34
CA GLU A 191 9.28 0.78 18.23
C GLU A 191 8.47 2.07 18.41
N ASN A 192 7.14 2.00 18.20
CA ASN A 192 6.19 3.12 18.31
C ASN A 192 6.57 4.35 17.48
N ASN A 193 7.20 4.13 16.32
CA ASN A 193 7.63 5.17 15.41
C ASN A 193 6.44 5.89 14.77
N ASN A 194 6.58 7.19 14.47
CA ASN A 194 5.52 7.99 13.85
C ASN A 194 5.63 8.11 12.33
N PHE A 195 6.69 7.57 11.74
CA PHE A 195 6.87 7.46 10.29
C PHE A 195 7.34 6.06 9.93
N LEU A 196 6.47 5.27 9.32
CA LEU A 196 6.79 3.91 8.87
C LEU A 196 7.15 3.91 7.39
N ILE A 197 8.29 3.32 7.07
CA ILE A 197 8.78 3.10 5.71
C ILE A 197 8.82 1.58 5.48
N LEU A 198 8.00 1.08 4.54
CA LEU A 198 7.79 -0.35 4.34
C LEU A 198 8.17 -0.76 2.91
N ASP A 199 9.11 -1.68 2.78
CA ASP A 199 9.52 -2.24 1.48
C ASP A 199 8.89 -3.62 1.27
N GLU A 200 7.82 -3.69 0.45
CA GLU A 200 7.05 -4.89 0.13
C GLU A 200 6.55 -5.66 1.38
N PRO A 201 5.80 -5.01 2.29
CA PRO A 201 5.43 -5.61 3.58
C PRO A 201 4.44 -6.77 3.46
N THR A 202 3.73 -6.89 2.33
CA THR A 202 2.78 -7.97 2.05
C THR A 202 3.41 -9.23 1.48
N ASN A 203 4.70 -9.16 1.08
CA ASN A 203 5.41 -10.32 0.55
C ASN A 203 5.56 -11.40 1.62
N HIS A 204 5.36 -12.65 1.20
CA HIS A 204 5.41 -13.84 2.04
C HIS A 204 4.29 -13.96 3.08
N LEU A 205 3.40 -12.99 3.23
CA LEU A 205 2.24 -13.11 4.11
C LEU A 205 1.12 -13.91 3.45
N ASP A 206 0.43 -14.73 4.25
CA ASP A 206 -0.84 -15.34 3.86
C ASP A 206 -1.96 -14.30 3.79
N ILE A 207 -3.10 -14.67 3.19
CA ILE A 207 -4.22 -13.75 2.95
C ILE A 207 -4.73 -13.14 4.26
N ASP A 208 -4.88 -13.95 5.30
CA ASP A 208 -5.41 -13.50 6.59
C ASP A 208 -4.43 -12.50 7.26
N SER A 209 -3.12 -12.78 7.21
CA SER A 209 -2.10 -11.86 7.73
C SER A 209 -2.00 -10.56 6.95
N LYS A 210 -2.22 -10.60 5.62
CA LYS A 210 -2.29 -9.38 4.79
C LYS A 210 -3.45 -8.49 5.21
N GLU A 211 -4.66 -9.06 5.34
CA GLU A 211 -5.86 -8.29 5.73
C GLU A 211 -5.68 -7.63 7.11
N VAL A 212 -5.08 -8.35 8.05
CA VAL A 212 -4.81 -7.81 9.39
C VAL A 212 -3.77 -6.69 9.34
N LEU A 213 -2.71 -6.84 8.52
CA LEU A 213 -1.71 -5.78 8.31
C LEU A 213 -2.34 -4.55 7.67
N GLU A 214 -3.18 -4.72 6.66
CA GLU A 214 -3.92 -3.62 6.01
C GLU A 214 -4.72 -2.82 7.04
N ASN A 215 -5.56 -3.49 7.83
CA ASN A 215 -6.36 -2.84 8.86
C ASN A 215 -5.48 -2.12 9.89
N ALA A 216 -4.38 -2.74 10.33
CA ALA A 216 -3.44 -2.12 11.26
C ALA A 216 -2.77 -0.86 10.72
N LEU A 217 -2.49 -0.80 9.40
CA LEU A 217 -1.90 0.37 8.76
C LEU A 217 -2.93 1.46 8.45
N ILE A 218 -4.19 1.10 8.20
CA ILE A 218 -5.30 2.06 8.07
C ILE A 218 -5.56 2.76 9.41
N ASP A 219 -5.52 2.01 10.51
CA ASP A 219 -5.75 2.53 11.86
C ASP A 219 -4.51 3.22 12.46
N PHE A 220 -3.36 3.21 11.77
CA PHE A 220 -2.14 3.80 12.25
C PHE A 220 -2.22 5.32 12.31
N ASP A 221 -1.94 5.92 13.45
CA ASP A 221 -1.98 7.36 13.74
C ASP A 221 -0.71 8.13 13.31
N GLY A 222 0.12 7.54 12.46
CA GLY A 222 1.35 8.11 11.91
C GLY A 222 1.31 8.32 10.41
N THR A 223 2.50 8.42 9.81
CA THR A 223 2.71 8.66 8.38
C THR A 223 3.32 7.40 7.74
N LEU A 224 2.90 7.07 6.53
CA LEU A 224 3.34 5.87 5.80
C LEU A 224 4.00 6.24 4.48
N LEU A 225 5.11 5.56 4.17
CA LEU A 225 5.73 5.53 2.85
C LEU A 225 6.03 4.06 2.53
N PHE A 226 5.47 3.52 1.46
CA PHE A 226 5.62 2.10 1.21
C PHE A 226 5.72 1.74 -0.28
N VAL A 227 6.46 0.67 -0.55
CA VAL A 227 6.48 0.01 -1.86
C VAL A 227 5.57 -1.22 -1.76
N SER A 228 4.69 -1.41 -2.73
CA SER A 228 3.95 -2.65 -2.89
C SER A 228 3.59 -2.90 -4.35
N HIS A 229 3.51 -4.19 -4.72
CA HIS A 229 2.96 -4.65 -6.00
C HIS A 229 1.51 -5.13 -5.86
N ASP A 230 0.99 -5.18 -4.66
CA ASP A 230 -0.38 -5.60 -4.37
C ASP A 230 -1.35 -4.42 -4.54
N ARG A 231 -2.08 -4.41 -5.67
CA ARG A 231 -3.01 -3.33 -6.02
C ARG A 231 -4.11 -3.15 -4.98
N TYR A 232 -4.61 -4.26 -4.44
CA TYR A 232 -5.66 -4.22 -3.42
C TYR A 232 -5.15 -3.57 -2.14
N PHE A 233 -3.95 -3.94 -1.72
CA PHE A 233 -3.28 -3.33 -0.57
C PHE A 233 -3.07 -1.81 -0.77
N ILE A 234 -2.59 -1.41 -1.96
CA ILE A 234 -2.38 0.02 -2.27
C ILE A 234 -3.71 0.78 -2.20
N ASN A 235 -4.78 0.28 -2.84
CA ASN A 235 -6.09 0.93 -2.82
C ASN A 235 -6.67 1.10 -1.41
N ARG A 236 -6.39 0.17 -0.50
CA ARG A 236 -6.92 0.25 0.86
C ARG A 236 -6.15 1.19 1.78
N VAL A 237 -4.84 1.30 1.58
CA VAL A 237 -3.95 1.98 2.53
C VAL A 237 -3.50 3.35 2.02
N ALA A 238 -3.27 3.51 0.71
CA ALA A 238 -2.69 4.73 0.17
C ALA A 238 -3.69 5.89 0.10
N THR A 239 -3.24 7.06 0.49
CA THR A 239 -3.91 8.35 0.24
C THR A 239 -3.32 9.08 -0.95
N LYS A 240 -2.09 8.69 -1.35
CA LYS A 240 -1.36 9.22 -2.50
C LYS A 240 -0.55 8.11 -3.15
N VAL A 241 -0.34 8.22 -4.45
CA VAL A 241 0.54 7.33 -5.21
C VAL A 241 1.68 8.16 -5.81
N MET A 242 2.92 7.72 -5.61
CA MET A 242 4.11 8.26 -6.24
C MET A 242 4.60 7.26 -7.29
N GLU A 243 4.55 7.60 -8.55
CA GLU A 243 5.14 6.82 -9.63
C GLU A 243 6.59 7.24 -9.86
N ILE A 244 7.51 6.27 -9.83
CA ILE A 244 8.91 6.47 -10.22
C ILE A 244 9.11 5.94 -11.64
N SER A 245 9.67 6.77 -12.51
CA SER A 245 10.08 6.46 -13.88
C SER A 245 11.55 6.85 -14.10
N GLU A 246 12.09 6.61 -15.29
CA GLU A 246 13.43 7.08 -15.66
C GLU A 246 13.52 8.61 -15.63
N ASP A 247 12.45 9.29 -16.03
CA ASP A 247 12.34 10.74 -16.11
C ASP A 247 11.98 11.40 -14.75
N GLY A 248 12.06 10.66 -13.65
CA GLY A 248 11.81 11.16 -12.30
C GLY A 248 10.54 10.61 -11.64
N ALA A 249 9.91 11.42 -10.79
CA ALA A 249 8.74 11.00 -10.01
C ALA A 249 7.54 11.91 -10.23
N ALA A 250 6.36 11.30 -10.36
CA ALA A 250 5.06 11.97 -10.41
C ALA A 250 4.21 11.57 -9.20
N ILE A 251 3.45 12.52 -8.64
CA ILE A 251 2.60 12.30 -7.46
C ILE A 251 1.14 12.46 -7.87
N TYR A 252 0.32 11.47 -7.53
CA TYR A 252 -1.12 11.43 -7.76
C TYR A 252 -1.83 11.46 -6.40
N LEU A 253 -2.81 12.36 -6.27
CA LEU A 253 -3.58 12.54 -5.02
C LEU A 253 -4.80 11.61 -5.06
N GLY A 254 -4.68 10.43 -4.48
CA GLY A 254 -5.71 9.40 -4.47
C GLY A 254 -5.13 8.00 -4.32
N ASP A 255 -5.99 7.01 -4.48
CA ASP A 255 -5.64 5.60 -4.45
C ASP A 255 -5.05 5.09 -5.78
N TYR A 256 -4.86 3.77 -5.89
CA TYR A 256 -4.26 3.17 -7.09
C TYR A 256 -5.18 3.26 -8.32
N ASP A 257 -6.50 3.19 -8.13
CA ASP A 257 -7.45 3.26 -9.25
C ASP A 257 -7.49 4.68 -9.82
N TYR A 258 -7.49 5.70 -8.96
CA TYR A 258 -7.34 7.09 -9.37
C TYR A 258 -6.02 7.35 -10.13
N TYR A 259 -4.90 6.79 -9.63
CA TYR A 259 -3.62 6.86 -10.32
C TYR A 259 -3.71 6.30 -11.75
N LEU A 260 -4.31 5.12 -11.93
CA LEU A 260 -4.44 4.50 -13.26
C LEU A 260 -5.31 5.34 -14.20
N GLU A 261 -6.42 5.87 -13.71
CA GLU A 261 -7.33 6.73 -14.48
C GLU A 261 -6.61 8.00 -14.95
N LYS A 262 -5.96 8.71 -14.02
CA LYS A 262 -5.22 9.92 -14.35
C LYS A 262 -4.03 9.69 -15.27
N LYS A 263 -3.33 8.58 -15.11
CA LYS A 263 -2.24 8.20 -16.01
C LYS A 263 -2.74 7.95 -17.43
N ALA A 264 -3.84 7.19 -17.59
CA ALA A 264 -4.43 6.93 -18.89
C ALA A 264 -4.90 8.24 -19.57
N GLU A 265 -5.48 9.16 -18.81
CA GLU A 265 -5.90 10.47 -19.31
C GLU A 265 -4.71 11.30 -19.80
N LEU A 266 -3.62 11.33 -19.03
CA LEU A 266 -2.39 12.05 -19.41
C LEU A 266 -1.73 11.44 -20.66
N GLU A 267 -1.68 10.12 -20.77
CA GLU A 267 -1.14 9.41 -21.94
C GLU A 267 -1.98 9.67 -23.19
N GLU A 268 -3.31 9.72 -23.06
CA GLU A 268 -4.20 10.07 -24.18
C GLU A 268 -4.00 11.51 -24.63
N LEU A 269 -3.91 12.45 -23.70
CA LEU A 269 -3.62 13.86 -24.01
C LEU A 269 -2.27 14.01 -24.73
N ALA A 270 -1.22 13.36 -24.23
CA ALA A 270 0.10 13.38 -24.85
C ALA A 270 0.08 12.80 -26.27
N ARG A 271 -0.69 11.71 -26.49
CA ARG A 271 -0.86 11.14 -27.82
C ARG A 271 -1.57 12.10 -28.78
N LEU A 272 -2.65 12.73 -28.33
CA LEU A 272 -3.38 13.71 -29.15
C LEU A 272 -2.50 14.94 -29.48
N GLU A 273 -1.69 15.40 -28.54
CA GLU A 273 -0.73 16.49 -28.78
C GLU A 273 0.37 16.10 -29.78
N ALA A 274 0.85 14.85 -29.71
CA ALA A 274 1.84 14.33 -30.67
C ALA A 274 1.26 14.20 -32.09
N GLU A 275 0.02 13.70 -32.21
CA GLU A 275 -0.69 13.61 -33.49
C GLU A 275 -0.93 15.00 -34.10
N GLU A 276 -1.35 15.99 -33.28
CA GLU A 276 -1.54 17.38 -33.75
C GLU A 276 -0.22 18.02 -34.20
N ASN A 277 0.89 17.73 -33.51
CA ASN A 277 2.20 18.28 -33.88
C ASN A 277 2.71 17.67 -35.20
N GLN A 278 2.52 16.35 -35.44
CA GLN A 278 2.88 15.70 -36.70
C GLN A 278 2.09 16.28 -37.86
N VAL A 279 0.76 16.47 -37.70
CA VAL A 279 -0.08 17.11 -38.76
C VAL A 279 0.37 18.56 -39.00
N SER A 280 0.84 19.26 -37.99
CA SER A 280 1.33 20.65 -38.14
C SER A 280 2.67 20.72 -38.89
N GLU A 281 3.57 19.75 -38.67
CA GLU A 281 4.84 19.65 -39.41
C GLU A 281 4.63 19.26 -40.89
N GLU A 282 3.74 18.31 -41.18
CA GLU A 282 3.42 17.93 -42.57
C GLU A 282 2.77 19.07 -43.36
N VAL A 283 1.92 19.91 -42.72
CA VAL A 283 1.32 21.08 -43.31
C VAL A 283 2.34 22.22 -43.53
N GLN A 284 3.36 22.34 -42.65
CA GLN A 284 4.42 23.34 -42.84
C GLN A 284 5.34 23.02 -44.00
N VAL A 285 5.61 21.75 -44.30
CA VAL A 285 6.40 21.34 -45.48
C VAL A 285 5.63 21.55 -46.78
N ALA A 286 4.28 21.53 -46.73
CA ALA A 286 3.41 21.70 -47.92
C ALA A 286 3.03 23.15 -48.25
N SER A 287 3.27 24.14 -47.36
CA SER A 287 2.79 25.53 -47.52
C SER A 287 3.85 26.58 -47.28
N ALA A 288 4.81 26.71 -48.18
CA ALA A 288 5.73 27.86 -48.22
C ALA A 288 5.05 29.15 -48.80
N GLY A 289 3.73 29.36 -48.58
CA GLY A 289 3.03 30.45 -49.24
C GLY A 289 1.81 31.08 -48.55
N ALA A 290 1.62 30.95 -47.20
CA ALA A 290 0.43 31.56 -46.58
C ALA A 290 0.66 31.99 -45.12
N SER A 291 1.21 33.19 -44.89
CA SER A 291 1.52 33.74 -43.57
C SER A 291 0.30 34.17 -42.73
N ASP A 292 -0.82 34.51 -43.29
CA ASP A 292 -2.02 34.98 -42.56
C ASP A 292 -2.92 33.85 -42.03
N TYR A 293 -2.90 32.67 -42.64
CA TYR A 293 -3.67 31.51 -42.18
C TYR A 293 -3.04 30.85 -40.95
N GLN A 294 -1.74 30.97 -40.78
CA GLN A 294 -1.00 30.41 -39.62
C GLN A 294 -1.32 31.12 -38.31
N ALA A 295 -1.49 32.45 -38.35
CA ALA A 295 -1.80 33.22 -37.13
C ALA A 295 -3.20 32.91 -36.58
N GLN A 296 -4.20 32.71 -37.47
CA GLN A 296 -5.55 32.34 -37.07
C GLN A 296 -5.62 30.89 -36.50
N LYS A 297 -4.86 29.96 -37.07
CA LYS A 297 -4.82 28.56 -36.61
C LYS A 297 -4.09 28.39 -35.27
N ALA A 298 -3.04 29.17 -35.04
CA ALA A 298 -2.33 29.20 -33.76
C ALA A 298 -3.23 29.73 -32.62
N ASN A 299 -3.94 30.84 -32.86
CA ASN A 299 -4.91 31.40 -31.92
C ASN A 299 -6.07 30.45 -31.62
N GLN A 300 -6.56 29.71 -32.61
CA GLN A 300 -7.63 28.73 -32.44
C GLN A 300 -7.15 27.50 -31.64
N LYS A 301 -5.87 27.08 -31.81
CA LYS A 301 -5.25 25.98 -31.06
C LYS A 301 -5.08 26.36 -29.57
N GLU A 302 -4.65 27.58 -29.32
CA GLU A 302 -4.46 28.11 -27.96
C GLU A 302 -5.80 28.23 -27.20
N MET A 303 -6.84 28.71 -27.91
CA MET A 303 -8.20 28.77 -27.36
C MET A 303 -8.76 27.39 -27.03
N ARG A 304 -8.52 26.38 -27.85
CA ARG A 304 -8.95 24.98 -27.58
C ARG A 304 -8.20 24.37 -26.40
N LYS A 305 -6.88 24.63 -26.26
CA LYS A 305 -6.10 24.20 -25.07
C LYS A 305 -6.64 24.82 -23.78
N LEU A 306 -6.92 26.11 -23.80
CA LEU A 306 -7.49 26.84 -22.67
C LEU A 306 -8.89 26.32 -22.29
N SER A 307 -9.75 26.07 -23.27
CA SER A 307 -11.10 25.52 -23.02
C SER A 307 -11.06 24.12 -22.37
N ARG A 308 -10.20 23.23 -22.88
CA ARG A 308 -10.04 21.88 -22.31
C ARG A 308 -9.43 21.95 -20.88
N ARG A 309 -8.51 22.89 -20.64
CA ARG A 309 -7.94 23.06 -19.30
C ARG A 309 -8.94 23.62 -18.30
N ILE A 310 -9.83 24.52 -18.76
CA ILE A 310 -10.95 25.04 -17.97
C ILE A 310 -11.89 23.91 -17.59
N GLU A 311 -12.31 23.10 -18.57
CA GLU A 311 -13.19 21.95 -18.35
C GLU A 311 -12.60 20.91 -17.37
N GLN A 312 -11.28 20.65 -17.46
CA GLN A 312 -10.59 19.81 -16.48
C GLN A 312 -10.62 20.39 -15.06
N ILE A 313 -10.34 21.69 -14.93
CA ILE A 313 -10.35 22.36 -13.63
C ILE A 313 -11.78 22.40 -13.05
N GLU A 314 -12.78 22.60 -13.90
CA GLU A 314 -14.19 22.57 -13.48
C GLU A 314 -14.58 21.16 -12.97
N ASN A 315 -14.21 20.09 -13.65
CA ASN A 315 -14.43 18.71 -13.19
C ASN A 315 -13.67 18.39 -11.90
N GLU A 316 -12.42 18.86 -11.77
CA GLU A 316 -11.64 18.70 -10.54
C GLU A 316 -12.28 19.46 -9.36
N LEU A 317 -12.82 20.65 -9.58
CA LEU A 317 -13.55 21.43 -8.59
C LEU A 317 -14.84 20.72 -8.16
N GLU A 318 -15.63 20.23 -9.10
CA GLU A 318 -16.85 19.46 -8.82
C GLU A 318 -16.56 18.22 -7.97
N THR A 319 -15.49 17.48 -8.32
CA THR A 319 -15.05 16.30 -7.55
C THR A 319 -14.59 16.65 -6.13
N ILE A 320 -13.96 17.82 -5.95
CA ILE A 320 -13.51 18.31 -4.64
C ILE A 320 -14.71 18.79 -3.81
N GLU A 321 -15.66 19.49 -4.43
CA GLU A 321 -16.89 19.94 -3.79
C GLU A 321 -17.74 18.76 -3.30
N GLU A 322 -17.92 17.72 -4.10
CA GLU A 322 -18.58 16.48 -3.70
C GLU A 322 -17.93 15.79 -2.49
N ARG A 323 -16.58 15.80 -2.43
CA ARG A 323 -15.83 15.24 -1.28
C ARG A 323 -15.84 16.10 -0.03
N LEU A 324 -16.23 17.37 -0.13
CA LEU A 324 -16.35 18.27 1.01
C LEU A 324 -17.78 18.26 1.60
N GLU A 325 -18.75 17.75 0.85
CA GLU A 325 -20.15 17.59 1.31
C GLU A 325 -20.43 16.21 1.92
N GLU A 326 -19.52 15.22 1.75
CA GLU A 326 -19.53 13.93 2.47
C GLU A 326 -18.74 14.00 3.80
#